data_b91d6aba09e32f494dc8fc0f398bb276
#
_entry.id   b91d6aba09e32f494dc8fc0f398bb276
#
_cell.length_a   1.000
_cell.length_b   1.000
_cell.length_c   1.000
_cell.angle_alpha   90.00
_cell.angle_beta   90.00
_cell.angle_gamma   90.00
#
_symmetry.space_group_name_H-M   'P 1'
#
loop_
_entity.id
_entity.type
_entity.pdbx_description
1 polymer ?
#
loop_
_entity_poly.entity_id
_entity_poly.type
_entity_poly.pdbx_seq_one_letter_code
_entity_poly.pdbx_strand_id
1 'polypeptide(L)'
;HHPVAHAAAALPALVRRGDITVWFEEDFLRQHWRGQSTGKRGAPLIYSDAAIQVLLMLKAVFKLPYRSVEGLACSLMRLMGLELPVPDHTQMSRRANQLPVVIPHKERQGPIHLVVDSTGLKIYGEGEWKVRQHGAGKRRTWRKVHLAVDGHAKDVIGVEVTTVDWADCEVFEGLVEQVEGELEQIDADGAY
;
A
#
# COMPACT_ATOMS: atom_id res chain seq x y z
N HIS A 1 0.81 -27.12 -24.72
CA HIS A 1 0.49 -25.97 -23.84
C HIS A 1 0.68 -24.70 -24.64
N HIS A 2 -0.43 -24.06 -25.01
CA HIS A 2 -0.41 -22.81 -25.78
C HIS A 2 -0.27 -21.59 -24.85
N PRO A 3 0.82 -20.84 -24.90
CA PRO A 3 1.02 -19.62 -24.08
C PRO A 3 0.02 -18.48 -24.43
N VAL A 4 -0.62 -18.57 -25.60
CA VAL A 4 -1.54 -17.53 -26.11
C VAL A 4 -2.87 -17.45 -25.33
N ALA A 5 -3.36 -18.56 -24.78
CA ALA A 5 -4.60 -18.58 -24.00
C ALA A 5 -4.48 -17.87 -22.65
N HIS A 6 -3.32 -17.98 -21.99
CA HIS A 6 -3.06 -17.29 -20.72
C HIS A 6 -2.88 -15.78 -20.90
N ALA A 7 -2.30 -15.34 -22.01
CA ALA A 7 -2.16 -13.92 -22.33
C ALA A 7 -3.51 -13.23 -22.62
N ALA A 8 -4.40 -13.92 -23.33
CA ALA A 8 -5.73 -13.39 -23.64
C ALA A 8 -6.65 -13.24 -22.41
N ALA A 9 -6.51 -14.12 -21.41
CA ALA A 9 -7.25 -14.01 -20.14
C ALA A 9 -6.64 -12.95 -19.18
N ALA A 10 -5.34 -12.70 -19.28
CA ALA A 10 -4.65 -11.71 -18.45
C ALA A 10 -4.92 -10.26 -18.89
N LEU A 11 -5.17 -10.02 -20.18
CA LEU A 11 -5.38 -8.67 -20.71
C LEU A 11 -6.61 -7.97 -20.12
N PRO A 12 -7.79 -8.60 -20.01
CA PRO A 12 -8.95 -8.02 -19.33
C PRO A 12 -8.69 -7.75 -17.84
N ALA A 13 -7.94 -8.61 -17.17
CA ALA A 13 -7.60 -8.42 -15.77
C ALA A 13 -6.66 -7.22 -15.56
N LEU A 14 -5.70 -7.00 -16.46
CA LEU A 14 -4.80 -5.84 -16.43
C LEU A 14 -5.54 -4.54 -16.74
N VAL A 15 -6.47 -4.55 -17.70
CA VAL A 15 -7.32 -3.38 -18.01
C VAL A 15 -8.18 -3.02 -16.80
N ARG A 16 -8.78 -4.01 -16.13
CA ARG A 16 -9.61 -3.81 -14.93
C ARG A 16 -8.82 -3.25 -13.74
N ARG A 17 -7.51 -3.46 -13.66
CA ARG A 17 -6.66 -2.81 -12.64
C ARG A 17 -6.59 -1.30 -12.77
N GLY A 18 -6.83 -0.76 -13.95
CA GLY A 18 -6.92 0.68 -14.19
C GLY A 18 -8.32 1.26 -14.00
N ASP A 19 -9.30 0.42 -13.70
CA ASP A 19 -10.68 0.87 -13.49
C ASP A 19 -10.82 1.54 -12.13
N ILE A 20 -11.14 2.83 -12.14
CA ILE A 20 -11.28 3.64 -10.94
C ILE A 20 -12.49 3.20 -10.09
N THR A 21 -13.48 2.54 -10.67
CA THR A 21 -14.67 2.07 -9.94
C THR A 21 -14.34 0.96 -8.96
N VAL A 22 -13.28 0.19 -9.20
CA VAL A 22 -12.75 -0.80 -8.24
C VAL A 22 -12.26 -0.14 -6.96
N TRP A 23 -11.82 1.12 -7.02
CA TRP A 23 -11.28 1.88 -5.90
C TRP A 23 -12.30 2.80 -5.24
N PHE A 24 -13.37 3.13 -5.96
CA PHE A 24 -14.43 4.06 -5.57
C PHE A 24 -15.80 3.42 -5.75
N GLU A 25 -16.06 2.36 -5.02
CA GLU A 25 -17.39 1.78 -4.98
C GLU A 25 -18.33 2.68 -4.18
N GLU A 26 -19.42 3.11 -4.81
CA GLU A 26 -20.36 4.11 -4.24
C GLU A 26 -20.93 3.65 -2.90
N ASP A 27 -21.37 2.41 -2.78
CA ASP A 27 -21.95 1.87 -1.55
C ASP A 27 -20.93 1.82 -0.41
N PHE A 28 -19.69 1.43 -0.71
CA PHE A 28 -18.60 1.46 0.24
C PHE A 28 -18.32 2.88 0.74
N LEU A 29 -18.26 3.85 -0.16
CA LEU A 29 -18.02 5.26 0.19
C LEU A 29 -19.14 5.81 1.07
N ARG A 30 -20.41 5.55 0.74
CA ARG A 30 -21.55 6.01 1.53
C ARG A 30 -21.54 5.45 2.95
N GLN A 31 -21.19 4.18 3.11
CA GLN A 31 -21.22 3.49 4.41
C GLN A 31 -19.98 3.76 5.26
N HIS A 32 -18.79 3.84 4.64
CA HIS A 32 -17.53 3.84 5.35
C HIS A 32 -16.76 5.18 5.29
N TRP A 33 -17.29 6.22 4.66
CA TRP A 33 -16.58 7.49 4.51
C TRP A 33 -16.48 8.28 5.81
N ARG A 34 -17.54 8.28 6.58
CA ARG A 34 -17.62 9.04 7.83
C ARG A 34 -17.04 8.26 9.00
N GLY A 35 -16.30 8.97 9.87
CA GLY A 35 -15.81 8.40 11.11
C GLY A 35 -16.97 8.05 12.06
N GLN A 36 -16.81 6.93 12.75
CA GLN A 36 -17.78 6.56 13.80
C GLN A 36 -17.47 7.31 15.11
N SER A 37 -18.51 7.67 15.85
CA SER A 37 -18.33 8.27 17.18
C SER A 37 -17.77 7.21 18.14
N THR A 38 -16.61 7.52 18.74
CA THR A 38 -15.95 6.61 19.69
C THR A 38 -16.44 6.79 21.13
N GLY A 39 -17.36 7.75 21.41
CA GLY A 39 -17.79 8.09 22.77
C GLY A 39 -16.70 8.69 23.67
N LYS A 40 -15.48 8.82 23.19
CA LYS A 40 -14.36 9.43 23.92
C LYS A 40 -14.49 10.95 23.95
N ARG A 41 -13.94 11.59 24.98
CA ARG A 41 -13.88 13.05 25.11
C ARG A 41 -13.06 13.64 23.97
N GLY A 42 -13.60 14.62 23.27
CA GLY A 42 -12.96 15.33 22.16
C GLY A 42 -13.89 15.44 20.94
N ALA A 43 -13.44 16.17 19.92
CA ALA A 43 -14.16 16.25 18.66
C ALA A 43 -14.15 14.89 17.95
N PRO A 44 -15.29 14.37 17.48
CA PRO A 44 -15.33 13.11 16.75
C PRO A 44 -14.56 13.22 15.43
N LEU A 45 -13.99 12.11 14.99
CA LEU A 45 -13.37 12.03 13.68
C LEU A 45 -14.44 12.16 12.60
N ILE A 46 -14.34 13.20 11.77
CA ILE A 46 -15.30 13.44 10.67
C ILE A 46 -15.15 12.35 9.59
N TYR A 47 -13.90 11.93 9.35
CA TYR A 47 -13.54 10.94 8.32
C TYR A 47 -13.04 9.65 8.96
N SER A 48 -13.43 8.54 8.39
CA SER A 48 -12.93 7.22 8.79
C SER A 48 -11.48 6.99 8.37
N ASP A 49 -10.85 5.96 8.91
CA ASP A 49 -9.55 5.50 8.44
C ASP A 49 -9.61 4.99 7.00
N ALA A 50 -10.69 4.30 6.64
CA ALA A 50 -10.93 3.84 5.28
C ALA A 50 -10.98 4.99 4.26
N ALA A 51 -11.66 6.09 4.58
CA ALA A 51 -11.70 7.28 3.72
C ALA A 51 -10.30 7.85 3.48
N ILE A 52 -9.49 7.94 4.52
CA ILE A 52 -8.11 8.43 4.40
C ILE A 52 -7.24 7.45 3.61
N GLN A 53 -7.38 6.13 3.83
CA GLN A 53 -6.65 5.11 3.08
C GLN A 53 -6.93 5.19 1.58
N VAL A 54 -8.21 5.30 1.18
CA VAL A 54 -8.60 5.46 -0.23
C VAL A 54 -7.93 6.69 -0.86
N LEU A 55 -7.91 7.82 -0.17
CA LEU A 55 -7.25 9.03 -0.66
C LEU A 55 -5.73 8.89 -0.75
N LEU A 56 -5.11 8.19 0.20
CA LEU A 56 -3.68 7.89 0.15
C LEU A 56 -3.33 6.91 -0.97
N MET A 57 -4.21 5.97 -1.27
CA MET A 57 -4.06 5.08 -2.43
C MET A 57 -4.09 5.88 -3.74
N LEU A 58 -5.04 6.80 -3.91
CA LEU A 58 -5.06 7.71 -5.08
C LEU A 58 -3.78 8.53 -5.16
N LYS A 59 -3.33 9.06 -4.01
CA LYS A 59 -2.05 9.78 -3.94
C LYS A 59 -0.88 8.93 -4.46
N ALA A 60 -0.80 7.69 -4.04
CA ALA A 60 0.28 6.78 -4.41
C ALA A 60 0.21 6.36 -5.89
N VAL A 61 -0.96 5.95 -6.35
CA VAL A 61 -1.17 5.47 -7.73
C VAL A 61 -0.91 6.58 -8.75
N PHE A 62 -1.48 7.76 -8.53
CA PHE A 62 -1.33 8.89 -9.45
C PHE A 62 -0.13 9.81 -9.13
N LYS A 63 0.67 9.48 -8.10
CA LYS A 63 1.84 10.26 -7.64
C LYS A 63 1.51 11.73 -7.39
N LEU A 64 0.35 12.01 -6.80
CA LEU A 64 -0.15 13.35 -6.58
C LEU A 64 0.35 13.94 -5.25
N PRO A 65 0.59 15.27 -5.18
CA PRO A 65 0.73 15.96 -3.91
C PRO A 65 -0.65 16.02 -3.20
N TYR A 66 -0.67 16.14 -1.87
CA TYR A 66 -1.89 16.11 -1.06
C TYR A 66 -2.98 17.11 -1.53
N ARG A 67 -2.59 18.33 -1.92
CA ARG A 67 -3.54 19.34 -2.44
C ARG A 67 -4.21 18.92 -3.74
N SER A 68 -3.48 18.21 -4.60
CA SER A 68 -4.06 17.67 -5.84
C SER A 68 -4.98 16.49 -5.57
N VAL A 69 -4.70 15.68 -4.56
CA VAL A 69 -5.59 14.60 -4.11
C VAL A 69 -6.91 15.18 -3.61
N GLU A 70 -6.87 16.23 -2.80
CA GLU A 70 -8.07 16.95 -2.34
C GLU A 70 -8.93 17.41 -3.53
N GLY A 71 -8.33 18.09 -4.51
CA GLY A 71 -9.04 18.55 -5.71
C GLY A 71 -9.59 17.41 -6.56
N LEU A 72 -8.82 16.33 -6.75
CA LEU A 72 -9.26 15.13 -7.46
C LEU A 72 -10.45 14.47 -6.76
N ALA A 73 -10.36 14.28 -5.45
CA ALA A 73 -11.42 13.68 -4.65
C ALA A 73 -12.71 14.52 -4.70
N CYS A 74 -12.62 15.83 -4.57
CA CYS A 74 -13.76 16.73 -4.73
C CYS A 74 -14.42 16.59 -6.12
N SER A 75 -13.61 16.43 -7.16
CA SER A 75 -14.11 16.26 -8.52
C SER A 75 -14.79 14.91 -8.71
N LEU A 76 -14.20 13.84 -8.17
CA LEU A 76 -14.76 12.48 -8.23
C LEU A 76 -16.11 12.42 -7.49
N MET A 77 -16.18 12.93 -6.25
CA MET A 77 -17.43 12.97 -5.48
C MET A 77 -18.54 13.68 -6.26
N ARG A 78 -18.23 14.83 -6.87
CA ARG A 78 -19.19 15.58 -7.69
C ARG A 78 -19.62 14.80 -8.95
N LEU A 79 -18.70 14.15 -9.64
CA LEU A 79 -19.00 13.37 -10.84
C LEU A 79 -19.86 12.14 -10.52
N MET A 80 -19.68 11.56 -9.35
CA MET A 80 -20.47 10.41 -8.85
C MET A 80 -21.79 10.85 -8.19
N GLY A 81 -22.08 12.14 -8.08
CA GLY A 81 -23.27 12.64 -7.39
C GLY A 81 -23.27 12.36 -5.89
N LEU A 82 -22.08 12.25 -5.27
CA LEU A 82 -21.94 12.00 -3.83
C LEU A 82 -21.76 13.30 -3.06
N GLU A 83 -22.67 13.58 -2.14
CA GLU A 83 -22.57 14.71 -1.20
C GLU A 83 -21.76 14.30 0.05
N LEU A 84 -20.55 13.81 -0.16
CA LEU A 84 -19.64 13.46 0.91
C LEU A 84 -18.57 14.55 1.08
N PRO A 85 -18.30 14.99 2.32
CA PRO A 85 -17.25 15.96 2.56
C PRO A 85 -15.87 15.32 2.26
N VAL A 86 -14.95 16.09 1.70
CA VAL A 86 -13.59 15.65 1.41
C VAL A 86 -12.64 16.25 2.44
N PRO A 87 -11.74 15.47 3.07
CA PRO A 87 -10.75 16.00 3.99
C PRO A 87 -9.77 16.92 3.26
N ASP A 88 -9.39 18.01 3.91
CA ASP A 88 -8.35 18.88 3.42
C ASP A 88 -6.96 18.19 3.43
N HIS A 89 -6.04 18.72 2.66
CA HIS A 89 -4.69 18.19 2.52
C HIS A 89 -3.92 18.12 3.85
N THR A 90 -4.23 18.99 4.82
CA THR A 90 -3.60 19.02 6.13
C THR A 90 -4.09 17.86 6.99
N GLN A 91 -5.40 17.58 6.94
CA GLN A 91 -6.00 16.42 7.63
C GLN A 91 -5.47 15.11 7.05
N MET A 92 -5.42 14.98 5.73
CA MET A 92 -4.83 13.81 5.07
C MET A 92 -3.39 13.58 5.51
N SER A 93 -2.57 14.62 5.50
CA SER A 93 -1.16 14.54 5.90
C SER A 93 -0.97 14.14 7.37
N ARG A 94 -1.77 14.70 8.28
CA ARG A 94 -1.70 14.34 9.71
C ARG A 94 -2.16 12.90 9.95
N ARG A 95 -3.27 12.51 9.33
CA ARG A 95 -3.84 11.17 9.49
C ARG A 95 -2.98 10.09 8.87
N ALA A 96 -2.29 10.37 7.75
CA ALA A 96 -1.37 9.44 7.12
C ALA A 96 -0.26 8.92 8.06
N ASN A 97 0.18 9.75 9.01
CA ASN A 97 1.21 9.35 9.99
C ASN A 97 0.66 8.52 11.15
N GLN A 98 -0.64 8.40 11.29
CA GLN A 98 -1.31 7.76 12.43
C GLN A 98 -2.14 6.55 12.03
N LEU A 99 -2.30 6.33 10.74
CA LEU A 99 -3.09 5.22 10.21
C LEU A 99 -2.40 3.88 10.48
N PRO A 100 -3.10 2.93 11.10
CA PRO A 100 -2.65 1.55 11.07
C PRO A 100 -2.78 1.04 9.64
N VAL A 101 -1.66 0.70 9.01
CA VAL A 101 -1.67 0.07 7.70
C VAL A 101 -1.89 -1.42 7.93
N VAL A 102 -3.06 -1.90 7.57
CA VAL A 102 -3.37 -3.33 7.55
C VAL A 102 -3.38 -3.76 6.09
N ILE A 103 -2.58 -4.76 5.76
CA ILE A 103 -2.58 -5.36 4.43
C ILE A 103 -3.75 -6.34 4.37
N PRO A 104 -4.77 -6.10 3.52
CA PRO A 104 -5.87 -7.03 3.38
C PRO A 104 -5.37 -8.31 2.71
N HIS A 105 -5.65 -9.45 3.32
CA HIS A 105 -5.34 -10.74 2.74
C HIS A 105 -6.58 -11.31 2.05
N LYS A 106 -6.37 -11.98 0.93
CA LYS A 106 -7.41 -12.76 0.27
C LYS A 106 -7.68 -14.03 1.06
N GLU A 107 -8.93 -14.48 1.06
CA GLU A 107 -9.24 -15.83 1.55
C GLU A 107 -8.42 -16.86 0.75
N ARG A 108 -7.72 -17.72 1.47
CA ARG A 108 -6.83 -18.71 0.88
C ARG A 108 -7.44 -20.09 0.96
N GLN A 109 -7.17 -20.87 -0.07
CA GLN A 109 -7.48 -22.29 -0.09
C GLN A 109 -6.17 -23.05 -0.30
N GLY A 110 -5.77 -23.85 0.70
CA GLY A 110 -4.59 -24.69 0.65
C GLY A 110 -3.31 -24.09 1.27
N PRO A 111 -2.22 -24.86 1.24
CA PRO A 111 -0.94 -24.47 1.82
C PRO A 111 -0.28 -23.33 1.04
N ILE A 112 0.62 -22.62 1.71
CA ILE A 112 1.27 -21.40 1.23
C ILE A 112 2.67 -21.73 0.73
N HIS A 113 2.98 -21.32 -0.49
CA HIS A 113 4.34 -21.21 -0.98
C HIS A 113 4.85 -19.78 -0.70
N LEU A 114 5.63 -19.64 0.36
CA LEU A 114 6.13 -18.34 0.80
C LEU A 114 7.38 -17.94 0.02
N VAL A 115 7.35 -16.78 -0.60
CA VAL A 115 8.49 -16.14 -1.26
C VAL A 115 8.88 -14.90 -0.48
N VAL A 116 10.13 -14.83 -0.02
CA VAL A 116 10.65 -13.70 0.76
C VAL A 116 11.75 -13.00 -0.01
N ASP A 117 11.63 -11.68 -0.10
CA ASP A 117 12.63 -10.82 -0.76
C ASP A 117 12.67 -9.43 -0.10
N SER A 118 13.78 -8.72 -0.29
CA SER A 118 13.96 -7.36 0.21
C SER A 118 14.27 -6.37 -0.90
N THR A 119 13.81 -5.14 -0.70
CA THR A 119 14.13 -4.03 -1.60
C THR A 119 14.52 -2.77 -0.84
N GLY A 120 15.49 -2.04 -1.38
CA GLY A 120 15.91 -0.77 -0.84
C GLY A 120 15.01 0.39 -1.30
N LEU A 121 14.40 1.10 -0.36
CA LEU A 121 13.65 2.31 -0.62
C LEU A 121 14.42 3.55 -0.21
N LYS A 122 14.60 4.47 -1.14
CA LYS A 122 15.17 5.77 -0.86
C LYS A 122 14.10 6.71 -0.29
N ILE A 123 14.24 7.07 0.98
CA ILE A 123 13.31 7.95 1.67
C ILE A 123 13.66 9.42 1.45
N TYR A 124 14.96 9.74 1.58
CA TYR A 124 15.44 11.11 1.48
C TYR A 124 16.82 11.19 0.82
N GLY A 125 17.07 12.27 0.09
CA GLY A 125 18.36 12.59 -0.49
C GLY A 125 18.30 12.96 -1.96
N GLU A 126 19.41 13.44 -2.49
CA GLU A 126 19.54 13.85 -3.89
C GLU A 126 19.45 12.64 -4.84
N GLY A 127 18.95 12.90 -6.08
CA GLY A 127 18.93 11.88 -7.13
C GLY A 127 20.33 11.40 -7.46
N GLU A 128 20.46 10.16 -7.91
CA GLU A 128 21.76 9.53 -8.23
C GLU A 128 22.54 10.32 -9.28
N TRP A 129 21.83 10.95 -10.22
CA TRP A 129 22.46 11.77 -11.25
C TRP A 129 23.23 12.95 -10.67
N LYS A 130 22.63 13.69 -9.72
CA LYS A 130 23.30 14.81 -9.04
C LYS A 130 24.50 14.36 -8.22
N VAL A 131 24.42 13.18 -7.63
CA VAL A 131 25.51 12.63 -6.82
C VAL A 131 26.69 12.17 -7.69
N ARG A 132 26.42 11.63 -8.87
CA ARG A 132 27.46 11.30 -9.84
C ARG A 132 28.19 12.54 -10.35
N GLN A 133 27.50 13.69 -10.50
CA GLN A 133 28.12 14.93 -10.96
C GLN A 133 28.79 15.75 -9.86
N HIS A 134 28.27 15.77 -8.65
CA HIS A 134 28.68 16.73 -7.61
C HIS A 134 29.13 16.07 -6.30
N GLY A 135 29.23 14.76 -6.26
CA GLY A 135 29.54 14.02 -5.04
C GLY A 135 28.39 13.96 -4.02
N ALA A 136 28.55 13.18 -2.96
CA ALA A 136 27.55 13.00 -1.91
C ALA A 136 27.59 14.17 -0.90
N GLY A 137 27.07 15.32 -1.27
CA GLY A 137 27.04 16.50 -0.38
C GLY A 137 25.94 16.49 0.68
N LYS A 138 24.90 15.65 0.56
CA LYS A 138 23.76 15.59 1.49
C LYS A 138 23.50 14.16 1.98
N ARG A 139 23.06 14.09 3.25
CA ARG A 139 22.70 12.81 3.88
C ARG A 139 21.61 12.09 3.10
N ARG A 140 21.84 10.84 2.74
CA ARG A 140 20.88 9.93 2.13
C ARG A 140 20.29 9.05 3.20
N THR A 141 18.99 8.88 3.18
CA THR A 141 18.30 7.96 4.07
C THR A 141 17.59 6.90 3.26
N TRP A 142 17.94 5.67 3.53
CA TRP A 142 17.34 4.48 2.94
C TRP A 142 16.61 3.68 3.99
N ARG A 143 15.65 2.90 3.56
CA ARG A 143 15.01 1.83 4.33
C ARG A 143 15.01 0.58 3.50
N LYS A 144 15.07 -0.56 4.16
CA LYS A 144 14.78 -1.85 3.53
C LYS A 144 13.31 -2.16 3.76
N VAL A 145 12.65 -2.66 2.74
CA VAL A 145 11.31 -3.24 2.85
C VAL A 145 11.44 -4.71 2.52
N HIS A 146 11.10 -5.53 3.47
CA HIS A 146 11.07 -6.97 3.35
C HIS A 146 9.62 -7.38 3.09
N LEU A 147 9.41 -8.23 2.11
CA LEU A 147 8.10 -8.68 1.66
C LEU A 147 8.03 -10.19 1.75
N ALA A 148 6.96 -10.68 2.35
CA ALA A 148 6.57 -12.08 2.28
C ALA A 148 5.34 -12.18 1.37
N VAL A 149 5.48 -12.95 0.29
CA VAL A 149 4.48 -13.07 -0.77
C VAL A 149 4.05 -14.53 -0.91
N ASP A 150 2.74 -14.76 -0.99
CA ASP A 150 2.23 -16.06 -1.41
C ASP A 150 2.51 -16.28 -2.89
N GLY A 151 3.37 -17.22 -3.22
CA GLY A 151 3.79 -17.54 -4.58
C GLY A 151 2.64 -18.03 -5.47
N HIS A 152 1.60 -18.63 -4.89
CA HIS A 152 0.41 -19.11 -5.61
C HIS A 152 -0.60 -17.99 -5.84
N ALA A 153 -1.03 -17.33 -4.78
CA ALA A 153 -2.03 -16.26 -4.84
C ALA A 153 -1.48 -14.93 -5.39
N LYS A 154 -0.16 -14.75 -5.40
CA LYS A 154 0.52 -13.49 -5.73
C LYS A 154 0.06 -12.34 -4.85
N ASP A 155 -0.14 -12.64 -3.57
CA ASP A 155 -0.60 -11.71 -2.56
C ASP A 155 0.51 -11.43 -1.54
N VAL A 156 0.64 -10.18 -1.10
CA VAL A 156 1.60 -9.80 -0.05
C VAL A 156 0.98 -10.15 1.28
N ILE A 157 1.63 -11.01 2.05
CA ILE A 157 1.10 -11.57 3.31
C ILE A 157 1.91 -11.17 4.53
N GLY A 158 3.10 -10.63 4.33
CA GLY A 158 3.91 -10.05 5.39
C GLY A 158 4.76 -8.90 4.88
N VAL A 159 4.94 -7.88 5.71
CA VAL A 159 5.78 -6.72 5.41
C VAL A 159 6.53 -6.29 6.66
N GLU A 160 7.82 -6.04 6.50
CA GLU A 160 8.65 -5.43 7.54
C GLU A 160 9.47 -4.28 6.93
N VAL A 161 9.64 -3.20 7.68
CA VAL A 161 10.41 -2.04 7.24
C VAL A 161 11.53 -1.77 8.23
N THR A 162 12.76 -1.93 7.78
CA THR A 162 13.94 -1.77 8.63
C THR A 162 14.85 -0.63 8.18
N THR A 163 15.83 -0.29 9.01
CA THR A 163 16.98 0.49 8.57
C THR A 163 17.92 -0.37 7.74
N VAL A 164 18.87 0.25 7.04
CA VAL A 164 19.85 -0.47 6.22
C VAL A 164 20.84 -1.31 7.04
N ASP A 165 20.90 -1.07 8.34
CA ASP A 165 21.85 -1.72 9.25
C ASP A 165 21.39 -3.13 9.67
N TRP A 166 20.12 -3.46 9.46
CA TRP A 166 19.58 -4.78 9.76
C TRP A 166 19.96 -5.79 8.69
N ALA A 167 20.43 -6.95 9.11
CA ALA A 167 20.62 -8.07 8.21
C ALA A 167 19.27 -8.70 7.83
N ASP A 168 19.15 -9.21 6.60
CA ASP A 168 17.88 -9.76 6.10
C ASP A 168 17.44 -10.99 6.92
N CYS A 169 18.42 -11.82 7.37
CA CYS A 169 18.16 -12.97 8.24
C CYS A 169 17.59 -12.61 9.62
N GLU A 170 17.84 -11.40 10.15
CA GLU A 170 17.30 -10.96 11.44
C GLU A 170 15.80 -10.64 11.38
N VAL A 171 15.29 -10.40 10.17
CA VAL A 171 13.88 -10.02 9.93
C VAL A 171 13.04 -11.23 9.53
N PHE A 172 13.67 -12.32 9.12
CA PHE A 172 13.01 -13.49 8.56
C PHE A 172 11.96 -14.12 9.49
N GLU A 173 12.31 -14.32 10.76
CA GLU A 173 11.40 -14.90 11.76
C GLU A 173 10.13 -14.04 11.92
N GLY A 174 10.27 -12.72 12.06
CA GLY A 174 9.17 -11.79 12.18
C GLY A 174 8.28 -11.71 10.94
N LEU A 175 8.82 -11.96 9.75
CA LEU A 175 8.03 -12.07 8.51
C LEU A 175 7.23 -13.37 8.47
N VAL A 176 7.83 -14.49 8.89
CA VAL A 176 7.16 -15.79 8.93
C VAL A 176 6.04 -15.80 9.98
N GLU A 177 6.24 -15.17 11.13
CA GLU A 177 5.22 -15.03 12.17
C GLU A 177 3.97 -14.26 11.73
N GLN A 178 4.08 -13.39 10.72
CA GLN A 178 2.93 -12.68 10.15
C GLN A 178 2.07 -13.56 9.25
N VAL A 179 2.58 -14.76 8.88
CA VAL A 179 1.89 -15.64 7.95
C VAL A 179 0.91 -16.55 8.69
N GLU A 180 -0.36 -16.37 8.42
CA GLU A 180 -1.42 -17.23 8.93
C GLU A 180 -1.70 -18.36 7.93
N GLY A 181 -1.48 -19.62 8.34
CA GLY A 181 -1.75 -20.80 7.52
C GLY A 181 -0.61 -21.81 7.50
N GLU A 182 -0.83 -22.92 6.79
CA GLU A 182 0.14 -23.99 6.63
C GLU A 182 1.15 -23.62 5.53
N LEU A 183 2.44 -23.67 5.85
CA LEU A 183 3.52 -23.42 4.91
C LEU A 183 3.95 -24.75 4.25
N GLU A 184 3.88 -24.80 2.92
CA GLU A 184 4.35 -25.92 2.11
C GLU A 184 5.82 -25.74 1.71
N GLN A 185 6.16 -24.54 1.30
CA GLN A 185 7.49 -24.20 0.79
C GLN A 185 7.87 -22.78 1.16
N ILE A 186 9.14 -22.54 1.38
CA ILE A 186 9.71 -21.21 1.57
C ILE A 186 10.86 -21.02 0.61
N ASP A 187 10.78 -19.99 -0.21
CA ASP A 187 11.83 -19.53 -1.09
C ASP A 187 12.33 -18.16 -0.63
N ALA A 188 13.61 -18.06 -0.34
CA ALA A 188 14.28 -16.81 0.01
C ALA A 188 15.62 -16.72 -0.73
N ASP A 189 16.14 -15.52 -0.89
CA ASP A 189 17.47 -15.36 -1.42
C ASP A 189 18.54 -15.76 -0.37
N GLY A 190 19.81 -15.85 -0.77
CA GLY A 190 20.89 -16.27 0.13
C GLY A 190 21.25 -15.26 1.24
N ALA A 191 20.51 -14.18 1.38
CA ALA A 191 20.68 -13.18 2.44
C ALA A 191 19.81 -13.43 3.68
N TYR A 192 18.80 -14.33 3.56
CA TYR A 192 17.87 -14.75 4.60
C TYR A 192 18.29 -16.05 5.31
#